data_6ee5b83c5488452ee1cfb0709a68208d
#
_entry.id   6ee5b83c5488452ee1cfb0709a68208d
#
_cell.length_a   1.000
_cell.length_b   1.000
_cell.length_c   1.000
_cell.angle_alpha   90.00
_cell.angle_beta   90.00
_cell.angle_gamma   90.00
#
_symmetry.space_group_name_H-M   'P 1'
#
loop_
_entity.id
_entity.type
_entity.pdbx_description
1 polymer ?
#
loop_
_entity_poly.entity_id
_entity_poly.type
_entity_poly.pdbx_seq_one_letter_code
_entity_poly.pdbx_strand_id
1 'polypeptide(L)'
;MRGWQDNIYFVLVEPKEPGNIGASARAMKNMGFRNLCLVNPPPEMTDEGKWFARNAHDVLDSAVIYRSVAEAVKDKPIVVGTTRRRGKKRGLIMPADEGASKLYRMAADNKIAILFGREARGLFNEEVEECGFMLTIPSSRMQPSLNLSHAVLIIVYELFLAEYNRSEATGDQGPCVVSTGSGTSPALVGHGEIAGVYERISEALELLEYIPRGDRNIKERIMVNLKHFISRAGLTDWELKMLYGLCHQVEKKVARR
;
A
#
# COMPACT_ATOMS: atom_id res chain seq x y z
N MET A 1 11.82 16.72 13.68
CA MET A 1 11.95 16.20 12.29
C MET A 1 10.89 15.14 12.12
N ARG A 2 10.23 15.06 10.96
CA ARG A 2 9.30 13.95 10.66
C ARG A 2 10.15 12.71 10.40
N GLY A 3 9.87 11.62 11.12
CA GLY A 3 10.53 10.34 10.88
C GLY A 3 9.94 9.63 9.66
N TRP A 4 10.60 8.59 9.16
CA TRP A 4 10.07 7.73 8.10
C TRP A 4 8.74 7.08 8.49
N GLN A 5 8.49 6.86 9.78
CA GLN A 5 7.25 6.33 10.33
C GLN A 5 6.05 7.23 10.00
N ASP A 6 6.26 8.55 9.89
CA ASP A 6 5.21 9.51 9.55
C ASP A 6 4.75 9.37 8.08
N ASN A 7 5.49 8.63 7.27
CA ASN A 7 5.15 8.31 5.88
C ASN A 7 4.45 6.96 5.71
N ILE A 8 4.28 6.16 6.78
CA ILE A 8 3.58 4.87 6.72
C ILE A 8 2.13 5.04 7.22
N TYR A 9 1.18 4.60 6.41
CA TYR A 9 -0.26 4.66 6.66
C TYR A 9 -0.83 3.24 6.71
N PHE A 10 -1.44 2.88 7.83
CA PHE A 10 -2.09 1.58 8.02
C PHE A 10 -3.57 1.73 7.70
N VAL A 11 -4.03 1.06 6.65
CA VAL A 11 -5.40 1.18 6.13
C VAL A 11 -6.18 -0.10 6.46
N LEU A 12 -7.13 -0.02 7.37
CA LEU A 12 -8.03 -1.12 7.69
C LEU A 12 -9.28 -1.00 6.82
N VAL A 13 -9.51 -2.01 5.98
CA VAL A 13 -10.61 -2.01 4.99
C VAL A 13 -11.81 -2.74 5.57
N GLU A 14 -12.89 -2.02 5.83
CA GLU A 14 -14.14 -2.49 6.41
C GLU A 14 -13.93 -3.40 7.64
N PRO A 15 -13.14 -2.94 8.63
CA PRO A 15 -12.97 -3.70 9.87
C PRO A 15 -14.33 -3.81 10.55
N LYS A 16 -14.69 -5.02 11.01
CA LYS A 16 -16.02 -5.26 11.63
C LYS A 16 -15.99 -5.11 13.12
N GLU A 17 -14.90 -5.55 13.75
CA GLU A 17 -14.78 -5.62 15.19
C GLU A 17 -14.05 -4.38 15.73
N PRO A 18 -14.72 -3.50 16.51
CA PRO A 18 -14.09 -2.32 17.11
C PRO A 18 -12.87 -2.67 17.96
N GLY A 19 -12.88 -3.85 18.64
CA GLY A 19 -11.74 -4.35 19.40
C GLY A 19 -10.48 -4.55 18.54
N ASN A 20 -10.63 -4.99 17.28
CA ASN A 20 -9.51 -5.10 16.34
C ASN A 20 -8.94 -3.73 15.96
N ILE A 21 -9.79 -2.71 15.81
CA ILE A 21 -9.34 -1.35 15.51
C ILE A 21 -8.53 -0.81 16.69
N GLY A 22 -9.06 -0.93 17.92
CA GLY A 22 -8.38 -0.50 19.13
C GLY A 22 -7.05 -1.19 19.36
N ALA A 23 -7.02 -2.52 19.23
CA ALA A 23 -5.80 -3.32 19.37
C ALA A 23 -4.76 -2.97 18.29
N SER A 24 -5.20 -2.67 17.05
CA SER A 24 -4.32 -2.21 15.97
C SER A 24 -3.70 -0.86 16.28
N ALA A 25 -4.49 0.10 16.74
CA ALA A 25 -3.99 1.42 17.16
C ALA A 25 -2.92 1.30 18.26
N ARG A 26 -3.15 0.41 19.23
CA ARG A 26 -2.18 0.13 20.29
C ARG A 26 -0.89 -0.50 19.76
N ALA A 27 -1.00 -1.49 18.87
CA ALA A 27 0.14 -2.12 18.24
C ALA A 27 0.99 -1.09 17.45
N MET A 28 0.34 -0.22 16.69
CA MET A 28 0.99 0.87 15.95
C MET A 28 1.74 1.81 16.89
N LYS A 29 1.09 2.30 17.94
CA LYS A 29 1.71 3.22 18.90
C LYS A 29 2.91 2.62 19.62
N ASN A 30 2.86 1.34 19.98
CA ASN A 30 3.97 0.63 20.63
C ASN A 30 5.26 0.65 19.78
N MET A 31 5.13 0.72 18.45
CA MET A 31 6.24 0.72 17.49
C MET A 31 6.45 2.10 16.84
N GLY A 32 5.87 3.18 17.41
CA GLY A 32 6.09 4.55 16.97
C GLY A 32 5.28 5.01 15.76
N PHE A 33 4.32 4.20 15.27
CA PHE A 33 3.44 4.56 14.17
C PHE A 33 2.14 5.21 14.66
N ARG A 34 1.59 6.15 13.86
CA ARG A 34 0.40 6.93 14.23
C ARG A 34 -0.65 7.07 13.14
N ASN A 35 -0.32 6.88 11.86
CA ASN A 35 -1.26 7.16 10.77
C ASN A 35 -2.19 5.97 10.53
N LEU A 36 -3.30 5.93 11.26
CA LEU A 36 -4.37 4.97 11.08
C LEU A 36 -5.42 5.53 10.11
N CYS A 37 -5.76 4.74 9.09
CA CYS A 37 -6.83 5.03 8.14
C CYS A 37 -7.88 3.93 8.22
N LEU A 38 -9.14 4.30 8.22
CA LEU A 38 -10.28 3.38 8.29
C LEU A 38 -11.15 3.57 7.04
N VAL A 39 -11.36 2.51 6.28
CA VAL A 39 -12.29 2.53 5.14
C VAL A 39 -13.59 1.87 5.57
N ASN A 40 -14.69 2.60 5.54
CA ASN A 40 -16.03 2.13 5.94
C ASN A 40 -16.02 1.35 7.28
N PRO A 41 -15.51 1.93 8.39
CA PRO A 41 -15.54 1.29 9.69
C PRO A 41 -16.97 1.16 10.22
N PRO A 42 -17.21 0.41 11.31
CA PRO A 42 -18.46 0.46 12.04
C PRO A 42 -18.80 1.91 12.42
N PRO A 43 -20.10 2.28 12.46
CA PRO A 43 -20.53 3.67 12.69
C PRO A 43 -20.13 4.20 14.06
N GLU A 44 -19.97 3.33 15.03
CA GLU A 44 -19.60 3.69 16.40
C GLU A 44 -18.40 2.86 16.87
N MET A 45 -17.45 3.56 17.48
CA MET A 45 -16.36 2.90 18.25
C MET A 45 -16.95 2.54 19.62
N THR A 46 -17.15 1.25 19.85
CA THR A 46 -17.66 0.74 21.14
C THR A 46 -16.66 0.96 22.27
N ASP A 47 -17.16 0.90 23.52
CA ASP A 47 -16.28 0.97 24.70
C ASP A 47 -15.23 -0.14 24.69
N GLU A 48 -15.54 -1.32 24.12
CA GLU A 48 -14.58 -2.38 23.88
C GLU A 48 -13.41 -1.93 22.97
N GLY A 49 -13.69 -1.28 21.87
CA GLY A 49 -12.65 -0.74 20.98
C GLY A 49 -11.74 0.26 21.68
N LYS A 50 -12.31 1.15 22.46
CA LYS A 50 -11.57 2.12 23.29
C LYS A 50 -10.75 1.41 24.37
N TRP A 51 -11.29 0.38 25.00
CA TRP A 51 -10.61 -0.40 26.03
C TRP A 51 -9.38 -1.15 25.48
N PHE A 52 -9.47 -1.74 24.28
CA PHE A 52 -8.34 -2.39 23.62
C PHE A 52 -7.27 -1.38 23.15
N ALA A 53 -7.67 -0.15 22.84
CA ALA A 53 -6.72 0.90 22.46
C ALA A 53 -5.84 1.35 23.64
N ARG A 54 -6.34 1.27 24.90
CA ARG A 54 -5.63 1.75 26.09
C ARG A 54 -4.78 2.99 25.74
N ASN A 55 -3.63 3.22 26.19
CA ASN A 55 -2.81 4.41 25.97
C ASN A 55 -2.59 4.86 24.50
N ALA A 56 -3.37 4.33 23.53
CA ALA A 56 -3.31 4.69 22.11
C ALA A 56 -4.59 5.41 21.61
N HIS A 57 -5.34 6.07 22.49
CA HIS A 57 -6.52 6.86 22.11
C HIS A 57 -6.17 7.97 21.11
N ASP A 58 -5.02 8.60 21.24
CA ASP A 58 -4.53 9.61 20.32
C ASP A 58 -4.40 9.09 18.86
N VAL A 59 -4.02 7.82 18.67
CA VAL A 59 -3.98 7.18 17.34
C VAL A 59 -5.41 6.94 16.81
N LEU A 60 -6.34 6.52 17.68
CA LEU A 60 -7.75 6.34 17.30
C LEU A 60 -8.41 7.67 16.97
N ASP A 61 -8.23 8.68 17.82
CA ASP A 61 -8.88 9.99 17.68
C ASP A 61 -8.37 10.76 16.45
N SER A 62 -7.12 10.49 16.04
CA SER A 62 -6.53 11.04 14.81
C SER A 62 -6.75 10.16 13.56
N ALA A 63 -7.44 9.02 13.69
CA ALA A 63 -7.71 8.14 12.57
C ALA A 63 -8.57 8.83 11.50
N VAL A 64 -8.14 8.72 10.23
CA VAL A 64 -8.88 9.32 9.12
C VAL A 64 -9.84 8.28 8.53
N ILE A 65 -11.10 8.66 8.39
CA ILE A 65 -12.14 7.80 7.84
C ILE A 65 -12.33 8.12 6.35
N TYR A 66 -12.35 7.08 5.52
CA TYR A 66 -12.56 7.15 4.08
C TYR A 66 -13.76 6.30 3.65
N ARG A 67 -14.37 6.66 2.52
CA ARG A 67 -15.50 5.92 1.93
C ARG A 67 -15.05 4.79 1.01
N SER A 68 -13.82 4.83 0.52
CA SER A 68 -13.28 3.81 -0.38
C SER A 68 -11.75 3.67 -0.23
N VAL A 69 -11.21 2.53 -0.68
CA VAL A 69 -9.76 2.32 -0.74
C VAL A 69 -9.11 3.33 -1.67
N ALA A 70 -9.69 3.59 -2.85
CA ALA A 70 -9.18 4.56 -3.80
C ALA A 70 -9.01 5.96 -3.18
N GLU A 71 -9.97 6.39 -2.36
CA GLU A 71 -9.88 7.66 -1.63
C GLU A 71 -8.73 7.63 -0.60
N ALA A 72 -8.61 6.53 0.16
CA ALA A 72 -7.60 6.38 1.19
C ALA A 72 -6.16 6.36 0.65
N VAL A 73 -5.96 5.89 -0.58
CA VAL A 73 -4.62 5.75 -1.18
C VAL A 73 -4.27 6.85 -2.18
N LYS A 74 -5.19 7.76 -2.47
CA LYS A 74 -5.07 8.77 -3.54
C LYS A 74 -3.75 9.56 -3.52
N ASP A 75 -3.28 9.97 -2.35
CA ASP A 75 -2.06 10.78 -2.14
C ASP A 75 -0.84 9.93 -1.75
N LYS A 76 -0.93 8.60 -1.87
CA LYS A 76 0.12 7.67 -1.47
C LYS A 76 0.69 6.97 -2.70
N PRO A 77 1.93 7.31 -3.10
CA PRO A 77 2.54 6.74 -4.33
C PRO A 77 2.74 5.22 -4.24
N ILE A 78 2.89 4.68 -3.03
CA ILE A 78 3.16 3.27 -2.82
C ILE A 78 2.01 2.66 -2.05
N VAL A 79 1.37 1.66 -2.65
CA VAL A 79 0.26 0.90 -2.06
C VAL A 79 0.65 -0.57 -1.97
N VAL A 80 0.51 -1.15 -0.78
CA VAL A 80 0.87 -2.54 -0.49
C VAL A 80 -0.29 -3.20 0.22
N GLY A 81 -0.64 -4.42 -0.18
CA GLY A 81 -1.69 -5.17 0.49
C GLY A 81 -1.12 -6.28 1.37
N THR A 82 -1.94 -6.77 2.30
CA THR A 82 -1.61 -7.96 3.08
C THR A 82 -2.45 -9.15 2.62
N THR A 83 -1.85 -10.34 2.53
CA THR A 83 -2.56 -11.54 2.12
C THR A 83 -1.96 -12.82 2.70
N ARG A 84 -2.82 -13.78 3.03
CA ARG A 84 -2.41 -15.17 3.27
C ARG A 84 -2.56 -16.06 2.03
N ARG A 85 -3.35 -15.58 1.05
CA ARG A 85 -3.70 -16.36 -0.15
C ARG A 85 -2.59 -16.23 -1.17
N ARG A 86 -2.19 -17.36 -1.75
CA ARG A 86 -1.34 -17.41 -2.94
C ARG A 86 -2.22 -17.61 -4.16
N GLY A 87 -1.96 -16.88 -5.25
CA GLY A 87 -2.73 -17.04 -6.48
C GLY A 87 -2.28 -16.06 -7.57
N LYS A 88 -2.52 -16.44 -8.83
CA LYS A 88 -2.08 -15.68 -10.02
C LYS A 88 -2.59 -14.23 -10.07
N LYS A 89 -3.75 -13.95 -9.47
CA LYS A 89 -4.36 -12.61 -9.43
C LYS A 89 -3.80 -11.69 -8.34
N ARG A 90 -2.85 -12.18 -7.50
CA ARG A 90 -2.31 -11.42 -6.36
C ARG A 90 -0.99 -10.70 -6.64
N GLY A 91 -0.50 -10.76 -7.89
CA GLY A 91 0.74 -10.12 -8.27
C GLY A 91 1.97 -10.65 -7.54
N LEU A 92 2.94 -9.79 -7.27
CA LEU A 92 4.13 -10.13 -6.52
C LEU A 92 3.78 -10.26 -5.03
N ILE A 93 4.11 -11.39 -4.44
CA ILE A 93 3.95 -11.63 -2.99
C ILE A 93 5.34 -11.83 -2.39
N MET A 94 5.63 -11.10 -1.32
CA MET A 94 6.89 -11.24 -0.57
C MET A 94 6.62 -11.44 0.92
N PRO A 95 7.52 -12.12 1.64
CA PRO A 95 7.45 -12.25 3.10
C PRO A 95 7.44 -10.89 3.80
N ALA A 96 6.84 -10.82 4.98
CA ALA A 96 6.66 -9.58 5.72
C ALA A 96 8.00 -8.89 6.08
N ASP A 97 9.00 -9.66 6.46
CA ASP A 97 10.36 -9.20 6.81
C ASP A 97 11.10 -8.57 5.61
N GLU A 98 11.09 -9.27 4.46
CA GLU A 98 11.66 -8.74 3.21
C GLU A 98 10.92 -7.47 2.75
N GLY A 99 9.58 -7.52 2.81
CA GLY A 99 8.73 -6.40 2.46
C GLY A 99 8.93 -5.20 3.39
N ALA A 100 9.04 -5.41 4.70
CA ALA A 100 9.32 -4.36 5.68
C ALA A 100 10.65 -3.67 5.40
N SER A 101 11.71 -4.44 5.11
CA SER A 101 13.02 -3.91 4.75
C SER A 101 12.99 -3.06 3.47
N LYS A 102 12.16 -3.44 2.49
CA LYS A 102 11.93 -2.66 1.27
C LYS A 102 11.16 -1.38 1.58
N LEU A 103 10.06 -1.47 2.33
CA LEU A 103 9.21 -0.34 2.68
C LEU A 103 9.94 0.69 3.53
N TYR A 104 10.76 0.25 4.48
CA TYR A 104 11.61 1.14 5.28
C TYR A 104 12.47 2.07 4.40
N ARG A 105 13.13 1.52 3.38
CA ARG A 105 13.95 2.31 2.45
C ARG A 105 13.13 3.29 1.62
N MET A 106 11.93 2.89 1.19
CA MET A 106 11.05 3.72 0.35
C MET A 106 10.34 4.81 1.17
N ALA A 107 10.11 4.57 2.47
CA ALA A 107 9.40 5.49 3.35
C ALA A 107 10.20 6.75 3.70
N ALA A 108 11.49 6.80 3.41
CA ALA A 108 12.30 8.00 3.65
C ALA A 108 11.72 9.24 2.95
N ASP A 109 11.25 9.06 1.70
CA ASP A 109 10.82 10.16 0.84
C ASP A 109 9.38 10.01 0.33
N ASN A 110 8.74 8.87 0.56
CA ASN A 110 7.45 8.55 -0.02
C ASN A 110 6.42 8.09 1.00
N LYS A 111 5.18 8.54 0.85
CA LYS A 111 4.05 8.01 1.61
C LYS A 111 3.70 6.61 1.12
N ILE A 112 3.46 5.71 2.06
CA ILE A 112 3.16 4.31 1.81
C ILE A 112 1.85 3.94 2.50
N ALA A 113 0.90 3.35 1.77
CA ALA A 113 -0.28 2.73 2.34
C ALA A 113 -0.11 1.22 2.44
N ILE A 114 -0.36 0.65 3.63
CA ILE A 114 -0.40 -0.79 3.85
C ILE A 114 -1.84 -1.18 4.15
N LEU A 115 -2.47 -1.94 3.24
CA LEU A 115 -3.87 -2.32 3.32
C LEU A 115 -4.04 -3.65 4.04
N PHE A 116 -4.94 -3.65 5.00
CA PHE A 116 -5.41 -4.84 5.71
C PHE A 116 -6.88 -5.05 5.38
N GLY A 117 -7.21 -6.22 4.85
CA GLY A 117 -8.58 -6.53 4.45
C GLY A 117 -9.46 -6.99 5.60
N ARG A 118 -10.73 -7.22 5.27
CA ARG A 118 -11.77 -7.71 6.18
C ARG A 118 -11.38 -9.02 6.87
N GLU A 119 -11.81 -9.21 8.10
CA GLU A 119 -11.50 -10.41 8.90
C GLU A 119 -11.90 -11.71 8.19
N ALA A 120 -13.09 -11.75 7.61
CA ALA A 120 -13.61 -12.98 7.00
C ALA A 120 -13.10 -13.22 5.57
N ARG A 121 -12.90 -12.17 4.77
CA ARG A 121 -12.67 -12.27 3.32
C ARG A 121 -11.33 -11.70 2.86
N GLY A 122 -10.65 -10.91 3.69
CA GLY A 122 -9.45 -10.18 3.32
C GLY A 122 -9.74 -9.08 2.29
N LEU A 123 -8.76 -8.73 1.49
CA LEU A 123 -8.89 -7.80 0.37
C LEU A 123 -9.57 -8.45 -0.82
N PHE A 124 -10.48 -7.72 -1.48
CA PHE A 124 -11.08 -8.09 -2.75
C PHE A 124 -10.10 -7.91 -3.91
N ASN A 125 -10.44 -8.45 -5.08
CA ASN A 125 -9.54 -8.40 -6.23
C ASN A 125 -9.30 -6.96 -6.71
N GLU A 126 -10.32 -6.13 -6.70
CA GLU A 126 -10.26 -4.72 -7.06
C GLU A 126 -9.27 -3.95 -6.15
N GLU A 127 -9.28 -4.25 -4.85
CA GLU A 127 -8.36 -3.65 -3.88
C GLU A 127 -6.92 -4.18 -4.02
N VAL A 128 -6.77 -5.44 -4.41
CA VAL A 128 -5.46 -6.04 -4.71
C VAL A 128 -4.85 -5.45 -5.97
N GLU A 129 -5.67 -5.08 -6.95
CA GLU A 129 -5.21 -4.44 -8.20
C GLU A 129 -4.63 -3.03 -7.97
N GLU A 130 -5.04 -2.36 -6.88
CA GLU A 130 -4.44 -1.08 -6.46
C GLU A 130 -3.06 -1.27 -5.82
N CYS A 131 -2.70 -2.51 -5.41
CA CYS A 131 -1.46 -2.80 -4.72
C CYS A 131 -0.34 -3.13 -5.70
N GLY A 132 0.83 -2.50 -5.53
CA GLY A 132 2.03 -2.85 -6.30
C GLY A 132 2.59 -4.22 -5.96
N PHE A 133 2.47 -4.63 -4.71
CA PHE A 133 2.81 -5.97 -4.22
C PHE A 133 2.06 -6.29 -2.94
N MET A 134 2.12 -7.57 -2.55
CA MET A 134 1.45 -8.08 -1.37
C MET A 134 2.47 -8.56 -0.34
N LEU A 135 2.19 -8.32 0.93
CA LEU A 135 2.92 -8.90 2.05
C LEU A 135 2.21 -10.15 2.54
N THR A 136 2.98 -11.20 2.81
CA THR A 136 2.48 -12.40 3.44
C THR A 136 3.20 -12.65 4.77
N ILE A 137 2.43 -12.94 5.81
CA ILE A 137 2.96 -13.35 7.10
C ILE A 137 3.02 -14.88 7.10
N PRO A 138 4.21 -15.49 7.20
CA PRO A 138 4.34 -16.94 7.32
C PRO A 138 3.55 -17.44 8.54
N SER A 139 2.70 -18.42 8.34
CA SER A 139 1.84 -18.98 9.39
C SER A 139 1.65 -20.49 9.21
N SER A 140 1.17 -21.16 10.26
CA SER A 140 0.89 -22.59 10.21
C SER A 140 -0.15 -22.94 9.14
N ARG A 141 0.06 -24.08 8.47
CA ARG A 141 -0.93 -24.61 7.51
C ARG A 141 -2.25 -25.01 8.17
N MET A 142 -2.23 -25.32 9.47
CA MET A 142 -3.44 -25.72 10.20
C MET A 142 -4.38 -24.54 10.47
N GLN A 143 -3.85 -23.35 10.76
CA GLN A 143 -4.62 -22.13 10.95
C GLN A 143 -3.87 -20.94 10.31
N PRO A 144 -3.98 -20.78 8.97
CA PRO A 144 -3.16 -19.79 8.27
C PRO A 144 -3.74 -18.37 8.34
N SER A 145 -4.97 -18.18 8.84
CA SER A 145 -5.62 -16.87 8.93
C SER A 145 -5.34 -16.25 10.29
N LEU A 146 -4.65 -15.12 10.31
CA LEU A 146 -4.44 -14.33 11.51
C LEU A 146 -5.64 -13.40 11.77
N ASN A 147 -5.88 -13.10 13.03
CA ASN A 147 -6.75 -12.00 13.40
C ASN A 147 -6.21 -10.68 12.82
N LEU A 148 -7.08 -9.72 12.52
CA LEU A 148 -6.71 -8.45 11.88
C LEU A 148 -5.66 -7.69 12.71
N SER A 149 -5.89 -7.50 14.01
CA SER A 149 -4.95 -6.76 14.87
C SER A 149 -3.61 -7.50 15.07
N HIS A 150 -3.62 -8.84 15.03
CA HIS A 150 -2.39 -9.63 15.06
C HIS A 150 -1.58 -9.45 13.78
N ALA A 151 -2.25 -9.41 12.62
CA ALA A 151 -1.58 -9.14 11.36
C ALA A 151 -0.96 -7.72 11.35
N VAL A 152 -1.69 -6.72 11.85
CA VAL A 152 -1.15 -5.35 12.03
C VAL A 152 0.06 -5.39 12.95
N LEU A 153 -0.02 -6.03 14.12
CA LEU A 153 1.09 -6.12 15.07
C LEU A 153 2.35 -6.69 14.43
N ILE A 154 2.23 -7.78 13.68
CA ILE A 154 3.40 -8.41 13.05
C ILE A 154 4.00 -7.47 11.98
N ILE A 155 3.19 -6.85 11.14
CA ILE A 155 3.71 -5.92 10.11
C ILE A 155 4.38 -4.68 10.75
N VAL A 156 3.80 -4.08 11.78
CA VAL A 156 4.44 -2.94 12.45
C VAL A 156 5.72 -3.35 13.18
N TYR A 157 5.78 -4.57 13.70
CA TYR A 157 6.97 -5.12 14.34
C TYR A 157 8.09 -5.37 13.33
N GLU A 158 7.80 -5.96 12.17
CA GLU A 158 8.79 -6.14 11.10
C GLU A 158 9.34 -4.80 10.57
N LEU A 159 8.48 -3.80 10.43
CA LEU A 159 8.91 -2.45 10.08
C LEU A 159 9.83 -1.84 11.15
N PHE A 160 9.49 -2.02 12.42
CA PHE A 160 10.32 -1.57 13.54
C PHE A 160 11.68 -2.29 13.56
N LEU A 161 11.70 -3.60 13.31
CA LEU A 161 12.95 -4.37 13.22
C LEU A 161 13.80 -3.97 12.01
N ALA A 162 13.20 -3.57 10.90
CA ALA A 162 13.94 -3.10 9.72
C ALA A 162 14.76 -1.84 10.03
N GLU A 163 14.26 -0.95 10.90
CA GLU A 163 14.99 0.19 11.44
C GLU A 163 16.06 -0.24 12.44
N TYR A 164 15.67 -1.05 13.43
CA TYR A 164 16.52 -1.49 14.53
C TYR A 164 17.78 -2.22 14.04
N ASN A 165 17.62 -3.20 13.15
CA ASN A 165 18.72 -4.00 12.60
C ASN A 165 19.71 -3.14 11.78
N ARG A 166 19.23 -2.06 11.14
CA ARG A 166 20.10 -1.13 10.42
C ARG A 166 20.92 -0.27 11.39
N SER A 167 20.31 0.17 12.48
CA SER A 167 21.00 0.98 13.50
C SER A 167 22.14 0.21 14.16
N GLU A 168 21.92 -1.08 14.45
CA GLU A 168 22.99 -1.95 14.96
C GLU A 168 24.14 -2.16 13.95
N ALA A 169 23.81 -2.35 12.68
CA ALA A 169 24.80 -2.53 11.62
C ALA A 169 25.68 -1.29 11.37
N THR A 170 25.16 -0.08 11.68
CA THR A 170 25.89 1.18 11.52
C THR A 170 26.58 1.68 12.80
N GLY A 171 26.39 0.99 13.94
CA GLY A 171 26.97 1.40 15.23
C GLY A 171 26.37 2.68 15.81
N ASP A 172 25.25 3.16 15.29
CA ASP A 172 24.61 4.41 15.68
C ASP A 172 23.56 4.16 16.78
N GLN A 173 23.90 4.44 18.05
CA GLN A 173 23.03 4.27 19.21
C GLN A 173 22.07 5.46 19.46
N GLY A 174 21.76 6.24 18.42
CA GLY A 174 20.78 7.33 18.51
C GLY A 174 19.41 6.98 17.94
N PRO A 175 18.36 7.78 18.24
CA PRO A 175 17.12 7.68 17.48
C PRO A 175 17.48 7.93 16.02
N CYS A 176 17.29 6.93 15.19
CA CYS A 176 17.87 6.79 13.86
C CYS A 176 17.64 8.04 13.00
N VAL A 177 18.63 8.90 12.93
CA VAL A 177 18.75 9.86 11.84
C VAL A 177 19.28 9.05 10.67
N VAL A 178 18.44 8.79 9.70
CA VAL A 178 18.85 8.18 8.43
C VAL A 178 19.88 9.12 7.80
N SER A 179 21.16 8.80 7.99
CA SER A 179 22.19 9.35 7.11
C SER A 179 21.98 8.67 5.75
N THR A 180 21.16 9.30 4.93
CA THR A 180 21.00 8.94 3.53
C THR A 180 22.37 9.07 2.87
N GLY A 181 23.04 7.94 2.68
CA GLY A 181 24.07 7.88 1.65
C GLY A 181 23.44 8.42 0.37
N SER A 182 24.09 9.34 -0.28
CA SER A 182 23.75 10.23 -1.38
C SER A 182 22.98 9.62 -2.56
N GLY A 183 21.81 9.12 -2.32
CA GLY A 183 20.84 8.66 -3.28
C GLY A 183 19.47 8.99 -2.72
N THR A 184 19.03 10.23 -2.89
CA THR A 184 17.62 10.60 -2.65
C THR A 184 16.77 9.73 -3.54
N SER A 185 15.91 8.89 -2.94
CA SER A 185 14.87 8.22 -3.72
C SER A 185 14.05 9.32 -4.41
N PRO A 186 13.81 9.21 -5.72
CA PRO A 186 13.06 10.26 -6.41
C PRO A 186 11.66 10.37 -5.81
N ALA A 187 11.17 11.62 -5.65
CA ALA A 187 9.81 11.87 -5.23
C ALA A 187 8.83 11.26 -6.25
N LEU A 188 7.94 10.41 -5.78
CA LEU A 188 6.97 9.73 -6.59
C LEU A 188 5.63 10.48 -6.60
N VAL A 189 4.93 10.45 -7.74
CA VAL A 189 3.61 11.03 -7.88
C VAL A 189 2.55 10.21 -7.13
N GLY A 190 1.48 10.87 -6.68
CA GLY A 190 0.41 10.23 -5.94
C GLY A 190 -0.33 9.17 -6.77
N HIS A 191 -0.86 8.13 -6.14
CA HIS A 191 -1.56 7.04 -6.80
C HIS A 191 -2.75 7.53 -7.65
N GLY A 192 -3.48 8.55 -7.20
CA GLY A 192 -4.57 9.15 -7.94
C GLY A 192 -4.15 9.84 -9.25
N GLU A 193 -2.92 10.34 -9.34
CA GLU A 193 -2.38 10.95 -10.55
C GLU A 193 -2.00 9.89 -11.60
N ILE A 194 -1.58 8.71 -11.15
CA ILE A 194 -1.25 7.58 -12.01
C ILE A 194 -2.52 6.98 -12.65
N ALA A 195 -3.68 7.07 -11.98
CA ALA A 195 -4.94 6.53 -12.49
C ALA A 195 -5.29 7.06 -13.89
N GLY A 196 -5.10 8.36 -14.14
CA GLY A 196 -5.34 8.97 -15.45
C GLY A 196 -4.43 8.44 -16.55
N VAL A 197 -3.20 8.05 -16.24
CA VAL A 197 -2.28 7.46 -17.25
C VAL A 197 -2.73 6.06 -17.67
N TYR A 198 -3.31 5.28 -16.79
CA TYR A 198 -3.86 3.96 -17.14
C TYR A 198 -4.99 4.05 -18.15
N GLU A 199 -5.88 5.04 -17.99
CA GLU A 199 -6.97 5.29 -18.94
C GLU A 199 -6.40 5.64 -20.33
N ARG A 200 -5.44 6.57 -20.38
CA ARG A 200 -4.79 6.98 -21.63
C ARG A 200 -4.03 5.85 -22.32
N ILE A 201 -3.34 4.99 -21.57
CA ILE A 201 -2.67 3.82 -22.13
C ILE A 201 -3.69 2.84 -22.70
N SER A 202 -4.80 2.62 -21.97
CA SER A 202 -5.89 1.74 -22.45
C SER A 202 -6.46 2.23 -23.79
N GLU A 203 -6.74 3.54 -23.92
CA GLU A 203 -7.20 4.17 -25.16
C GLU A 203 -6.17 4.05 -26.29
N ALA A 204 -4.89 4.31 -25.99
CA ALA A 204 -3.81 4.19 -26.97
C ALA A 204 -3.65 2.76 -27.50
N LEU A 205 -3.80 1.74 -26.65
CA LEU A 205 -3.75 0.33 -27.05
C LEU A 205 -4.91 -0.05 -27.97
N GLU A 206 -6.10 0.51 -27.73
CA GLU A 206 -7.27 0.33 -28.61
C GLU A 206 -7.06 1.01 -29.98
N LEU A 207 -6.59 2.24 -29.98
CA LEU A 207 -6.29 2.99 -31.21
C LEU A 207 -5.24 2.31 -32.09
N LEU A 208 -4.26 1.66 -31.48
CA LEU A 208 -3.23 0.88 -32.18
C LEU A 208 -3.73 -0.47 -32.71
N GLU A 209 -4.98 -0.86 -32.42
CA GLU A 209 -5.49 -2.20 -32.67
C GLU A 209 -4.58 -3.31 -32.10
N TYR A 210 -3.81 -2.98 -31.03
CA TYR A 210 -2.88 -3.92 -30.39
C TYR A 210 -3.63 -5.06 -29.68
N ILE A 211 -4.89 -4.82 -29.34
CA ILE A 211 -5.75 -5.81 -28.71
C ILE A 211 -6.49 -6.56 -29.82
N PRO A 212 -6.29 -7.88 -29.98
CA PRO A 212 -6.99 -8.66 -31.00
C PRO A 212 -8.51 -8.52 -30.84
N ARG A 213 -9.22 -8.27 -31.94
CA ARG A 213 -10.68 -8.18 -31.95
C ARG A 213 -11.27 -9.48 -31.41
N GLY A 214 -12.04 -9.39 -30.33
CA GLY A 214 -12.77 -10.53 -29.74
C GLY A 214 -12.21 -11.12 -28.45
N ASP A 215 -10.99 -10.78 -28.02
CA ASP A 215 -10.46 -11.25 -26.75
C ASP A 215 -10.43 -10.15 -25.67
N ARG A 216 -11.57 -9.93 -25.01
CA ARG A 216 -11.71 -8.99 -23.90
C ARG A 216 -10.77 -9.29 -22.72
N ASN A 217 -10.41 -10.57 -22.51
CA ASN A 217 -9.53 -10.99 -21.42
C ASN A 217 -8.08 -10.52 -21.62
N ILE A 218 -7.61 -10.34 -22.85
CA ILE A 218 -6.25 -9.83 -23.11
C ILE A 218 -6.10 -8.39 -22.63
N LYS A 219 -7.07 -7.53 -22.92
CA LYS A 219 -7.05 -6.13 -22.46
C LYS A 219 -6.94 -6.04 -20.95
N GLU A 220 -7.85 -6.70 -20.24
CA GLU A 220 -7.85 -6.73 -18.79
C GLU A 220 -6.51 -7.25 -18.23
N ARG A 221 -5.98 -8.32 -18.80
CA ARG A 221 -4.69 -8.88 -18.38
C ARG A 221 -3.51 -7.94 -18.60
N ILE A 222 -3.49 -7.21 -19.72
CA ILE A 222 -2.45 -6.21 -20.01
C ILE A 222 -2.55 -5.09 -18.98
N MET A 223 -3.75 -4.56 -18.73
CA MET A 223 -3.95 -3.44 -17.79
C MET A 223 -3.61 -3.83 -16.34
N VAL A 224 -4.00 -5.03 -15.88
CA VAL A 224 -3.64 -5.52 -14.55
C VAL A 224 -2.13 -5.68 -14.41
N ASN A 225 -1.45 -6.27 -15.40
CA ASN A 225 0.00 -6.41 -15.35
C ASN A 225 0.71 -5.05 -15.40
N LEU A 226 0.20 -4.09 -16.18
CA LEU A 226 0.75 -2.74 -16.26
C LEU A 226 0.59 -1.99 -14.93
N LYS A 227 -0.59 -2.09 -14.31
CA LYS A 227 -0.83 -1.56 -12.96
C LYS A 227 0.16 -2.14 -11.96
N HIS A 228 0.31 -3.46 -11.91
CA HIS A 228 1.29 -4.11 -11.02
C HIS A 228 2.74 -3.71 -11.34
N PHE A 229 3.08 -3.50 -12.61
CA PHE A 229 4.42 -3.08 -13.02
C PHE A 229 4.73 -1.66 -12.51
N ILE A 230 3.86 -0.71 -12.78
CA ILE A 230 4.01 0.69 -12.38
C ILE A 230 3.96 0.84 -10.86
N SER A 231 3.00 0.20 -10.20
CA SER A 231 2.82 0.33 -8.73
C SER A 231 3.96 -0.32 -7.91
N ARG A 232 4.79 -1.19 -8.51
CA ARG A 232 5.96 -1.77 -7.82
C ARG A 232 7.08 -0.79 -7.55
N ALA A 233 7.26 0.19 -8.42
CA ALA A 233 8.33 1.18 -8.36
C ALA A 233 7.81 2.59 -8.10
N GLY A 234 6.54 2.86 -8.36
CA GLY A 234 5.96 4.19 -8.47
C GLY A 234 6.39 4.88 -9.77
N LEU A 235 5.92 6.10 -9.98
CA LEU A 235 6.36 6.96 -11.08
C LEU A 235 6.83 8.30 -10.53
N THR A 236 7.91 8.82 -11.09
CA THR A 236 8.30 10.21 -10.93
C THR A 236 7.43 11.10 -11.82
N ASP A 237 7.37 12.40 -11.51
CA ASP A 237 6.64 13.37 -12.35
C ASP A 237 7.15 13.37 -13.82
N TRP A 238 8.44 13.17 -14.04
CA TRP A 238 9.01 13.07 -15.38
C TRP A 238 8.53 11.82 -16.14
N GLU A 239 8.53 10.66 -15.46
CA GLU A 239 8.07 9.40 -16.07
C GLU A 239 6.56 9.43 -16.36
N LEU A 240 5.76 10.03 -15.47
CA LEU A 240 4.35 10.27 -15.70
C LEU A 240 4.10 11.10 -16.95
N LYS A 241 4.79 12.25 -17.09
CA LYS A 241 4.71 13.13 -18.27
C LYS A 241 5.19 12.45 -19.54
N MET A 242 6.25 11.64 -19.45
CA MET A 242 6.73 10.83 -20.59
C MET A 242 5.65 9.87 -21.10
N LEU A 243 4.97 9.15 -20.20
CA LEU A 243 3.90 8.22 -20.58
C LEU A 243 2.71 8.94 -21.21
N TYR A 244 2.28 10.08 -20.66
CA TYR A 244 1.25 10.93 -21.30
C TYR A 244 1.68 11.39 -22.70
N GLY A 245 2.94 11.79 -22.86
CA GLY A 245 3.50 12.20 -24.17
C GLY A 245 3.48 11.07 -25.20
N LEU A 246 3.80 9.84 -24.79
CA LEU A 246 3.73 8.66 -25.65
C LEU A 246 2.29 8.40 -26.11
N CYS A 247 1.32 8.40 -25.20
CA CYS A 247 -0.10 8.22 -25.52
C CYS A 247 -0.57 9.30 -26.52
N HIS A 248 -0.23 10.56 -26.27
CA HIS A 248 -0.60 11.67 -27.17
C HIS A 248 -0.01 11.51 -28.58
N GLN A 249 1.24 11.02 -28.71
CA GLN A 249 1.85 10.78 -30.03
C GLN A 249 1.14 9.65 -30.80
N VAL A 250 0.67 8.62 -30.10
CA VAL A 250 -0.14 7.54 -30.68
C VAL A 250 -1.44 8.11 -31.25
N GLU A 251 -2.19 8.85 -30.45
CA GLU A 251 -3.46 9.50 -30.86
C GLU A 251 -3.26 10.37 -32.11
N LYS A 252 -2.23 11.22 -32.08
CA LYS A 252 -1.92 12.12 -33.19
C LYS A 252 -1.55 11.39 -34.47
N LYS A 253 -0.86 10.25 -34.40
CA LYS A 253 -0.50 9.46 -35.58
C LYS A 253 -1.69 8.70 -36.14
N VAL A 254 -2.56 8.17 -35.30
CA VAL A 254 -3.76 7.45 -35.74
C VAL A 254 -4.79 8.40 -36.31
N ALA A 255 -4.98 9.60 -35.75
CA ALA A 255 -5.88 10.63 -36.28
C ALA A 255 -5.45 11.22 -37.65
N ARG A 256 -4.21 10.94 -38.08
CA ARG A 256 -3.68 11.40 -39.41
C ARG A 256 -3.74 10.30 -40.47
N ARG A 257 -4.26 9.12 -40.13
CA ARG A 257 -4.56 8.03 -41.07
C ARG A 257 -6.03 8.03 -41.47
#